data_b23a44015d7fc4dacb30931fe65b15e8
#
_entry.id   b23a44015d7fc4dacb30931fe65b15e8
#
_cell.length_a   1.000
_cell.length_b   1.000
_cell.length_c   1.000
_cell.angle_alpha   90.00
_cell.angle_beta   90.00
_cell.angle_gamma   90.00
#
_symmetry.space_group_name_H-M   'P 1'
#
loop_
_entity.id
_entity.type
_entity.pdbx_description
1 polymer ?
#
loop_
_entity_poly.entity_id
_entity_poly.type
_entity_poly.pdbx_seq_one_letter_code
_entity_poly.pdbx_strand_id
1 'polypeptide(L)'
;MRQGSKSFYAASRLLPPRFRDAAVDLYGFCRVADDAVDESGASPRVMAELHERLDAIYAGRPMAIAEDQAFAQVVSKHRLPKRIPLALLEGFEWDAQGRRYETLESLCDYGARVAGTVGAMMALVMGVREARPMARACELGVAMQLTNIARDVGEDARMGRLYLPRTWLREEGLDPDAWLANPSFGPEIARVVARLLSAADALYRRSEEGVWFLPRGCRPAILAARHIYADIGREIGSARFNSIDHRAHVSGRKKLARIAQSLPAFLVAPRLPRGHKPLESIHFLVEAAGISMAQLPPRSVSEKVGWMVDLFITLEERHQSMRGMRHGSIQRTTGDRSRGA
;
A
#
# COMPACT_ATOMS: atom_id res chain seq x y z
N MET A 1 19.11 -3.51 -5.96
CA MET A 1 17.93 -4.34 -6.33
C MET A 1 18.06 -5.85 -6.07
N ARG A 2 19.23 -6.48 -6.11
CA ARG A 2 19.34 -7.96 -5.98
C ARG A 2 19.10 -8.50 -4.56
N GLN A 3 19.17 -7.71 -3.50
CA GLN A 3 18.94 -8.14 -2.12
C GLN A 3 17.57 -7.74 -1.55
N GLY A 4 16.85 -6.81 -2.17
CA GLY A 4 15.47 -6.47 -1.85
C GLY A 4 14.48 -7.59 -2.15
N SER A 5 13.20 -7.41 -1.89
CA SER A 5 12.17 -8.45 -2.04
C SER A 5 12.24 -9.16 -3.39
N LYS A 6 12.89 -10.36 -3.42
CA LYS A 6 12.96 -11.24 -4.60
C LYS A 6 11.56 -11.57 -5.14
N SER A 7 10.55 -11.48 -4.29
CA SER A 7 9.15 -11.72 -4.64
C SER A 7 8.54 -10.54 -5.41
N PHE A 8 8.82 -9.30 -4.97
CA PHE A 8 8.40 -8.10 -5.69
C PHE A 8 9.06 -8.03 -7.06
N TYR A 9 10.37 -8.27 -7.14
CA TYR A 9 11.10 -8.29 -8.42
C TYR A 9 10.54 -9.32 -9.40
N ALA A 10 10.26 -10.55 -8.94
CA ALA A 10 9.67 -11.58 -9.79
C ALA A 10 8.29 -11.18 -10.33
N ALA A 11 7.44 -10.58 -9.50
CA ALA A 11 6.12 -10.14 -9.88
C ALA A 11 6.17 -8.90 -10.81
N SER A 12 7.08 -7.95 -10.57
CA SER A 12 7.20 -6.74 -11.39
C SER A 12 7.58 -7.04 -12.84
N ARG A 13 8.27 -8.15 -13.10
CA ARG A 13 8.60 -8.60 -14.47
C ARG A 13 7.36 -8.96 -15.31
N LEU A 14 6.24 -9.26 -14.68
CA LEU A 14 4.96 -9.51 -15.35
C LEU A 14 4.22 -8.23 -15.71
N LEU A 15 4.63 -7.07 -15.18
CA LEU A 15 4.03 -5.80 -15.53
C LEU A 15 4.35 -5.43 -16.98
N PRO A 16 3.38 -4.84 -17.71
CA PRO A 16 3.66 -4.21 -19.01
C PRO A 16 4.79 -3.19 -18.88
N PRO A 17 5.67 -3.02 -19.91
CA PRO A 17 6.84 -2.15 -19.83
C PRO A 17 6.53 -0.74 -19.31
N ARG A 18 5.43 -0.13 -19.77
CA ARG A 18 5.00 1.21 -19.39
C ARG A 18 4.74 1.41 -17.88
N PHE A 19 4.47 0.33 -17.12
CA PHE A 19 4.24 0.34 -15.67
C PHE A 19 5.42 -0.23 -14.90
N ARG A 20 6.21 -1.11 -15.56
CA ARG A 20 7.34 -1.80 -14.94
C ARG A 20 8.43 -0.82 -14.51
N ASP A 21 8.82 0.09 -15.41
CA ASP A 21 9.89 1.04 -15.15
C ASP A 21 9.49 1.94 -13.97
N ALA A 22 8.28 2.52 -13.99
CA ALA A 22 7.77 3.33 -12.88
C ALA A 22 7.65 2.54 -11.56
N ALA A 23 7.30 1.24 -11.60
CA ALA A 23 7.26 0.39 -10.41
C ALA A 23 8.66 0.12 -9.85
N VAL A 24 9.66 -0.04 -10.73
CA VAL A 24 11.07 -0.23 -10.35
C VAL A 24 11.64 1.04 -9.72
N ASP A 25 11.38 2.20 -10.32
CA ASP A 25 11.85 3.49 -9.83
C ASP A 25 11.22 3.86 -8.48
N LEU A 26 9.90 3.65 -8.35
CA LEU A 26 9.19 3.82 -7.08
C LEU A 26 9.77 2.91 -5.99
N TYR A 27 9.97 1.63 -6.31
CA TYR A 27 10.55 0.68 -5.37
C TYR A 27 12.00 1.05 -5.00
N GLY A 28 12.77 1.56 -5.97
CA GLY A 28 14.13 2.05 -5.75
C GLY A 28 14.18 3.13 -4.68
N PHE A 29 13.32 4.17 -4.81
CA PHE A 29 13.20 5.23 -3.82
C PHE A 29 12.80 4.70 -2.43
N CYS A 30 11.73 3.88 -2.36
CA CYS A 30 11.29 3.30 -1.09
C CYS A 30 12.39 2.49 -0.42
N ARG A 31 13.15 1.71 -1.21
CA ARG A 31 14.22 0.86 -0.68
C ARG A 31 15.42 1.65 -0.17
N VAL A 32 15.83 2.69 -0.90
CA VAL A 32 16.94 3.56 -0.46
C VAL A 32 16.56 4.30 0.83
N ALA A 33 15.29 4.73 0.95
CA ALA A 33 14.80 5.37 2.17
C ALA A 33 14.77 4.39 3.36
N ASP A 34 14.30 3.15 3.13
CA ASP A 34 14.27 2.06 4.12
C ASP A 34 15.70 1.68 4.58
N ASP A 35 16.61 1.46 3.63
CA ASP A 35 18.01 1.12 3.94
C ASP A 35 18.71 2.25 4.73
N ALA A 36 18.46 3.53 4.41
CA ALA A 36 19.04 4.65 5.13
C ALA A 36 18.59 4.69 6.60
N VAL A 37 17.34 4.31 6.87
CA VAL A 37 16.80 4.21 8.23
C VAL A 37 17.37 3.00 8.98
N ASP A 38 17.47 1.85 8.32
CA ASP A 38 17.99 0.63 8.95
C ASP A 38 19.50 0.70 9.28
N GLU A 39 20.31 1.28 8.38
CA GLU A 39 21.76 1.38 8.56
C GLU A 39 22.19 2.43 9.60
N SER A 40 21.45 3.52 9.70
CA SER A 40 21.81 4.66 10.55
C SER A 40 21.04 4.74 11.87
N GLY A 41 20.18 3.75 12.16
CA GLY A 41 19.35 3.73 13.37
C GLY A 41 18.31 4.83 13.40
N ALA A 42 17.83 5.27 12.22
CA ALA A 42 16.79 6.28 12.04
C ALA A 42 17.01 7.55 12.87
N SER A 43 18.24 8.06 12.84
CA SER A 43 18.59 9.29 13.57
C SER A 43 17.75 10.49 13.06
N PRO A 44 17.47 11.51 13.90
CA PRO A 44 16.76 12.71 13.46
C PRO A 44 17.39 13.38 12.23
N ARG A 45 18.70 13.26 12.06
CA ARG A 45 19.43 13.76 10.89
C ARG A 45 19.04 13.03 9.61
N VAL A 46 18.96 11.69 9.65
CA VAL A 46 18.58 10.87 8.49
C VAL A 46 17.14 11.15 8.10
N MET A 47 16.24 11.27 9.07
CA MET A 47 14.85 11.62 8.78
C MET A 47 14.74 13.02 8.15
N ALA A 48 15.47 14.02 8.67
CA ALA A 48 15.50 15.35 8.09
C ALA A 48 16.02 15.33 6.63
N GLU A 49 17.08 14.54 6.36
CA GLU A 49 17.62 14.37 5.00
C GLU A 49 16.59 13.71 4.05
N LEU A 50 15.87 12.69 4.50
CA LEU A 50 14.83 12.05 3.69
C LEU A 50 13.66 13.00 3.38
N HIS A 51 13.27 13.85 4.33
CA HIS A 51 12.28 14.91 4.10
C HIS A 51 12.79 15.95 3.08
N GLU A 52 14.02 16.42 3.23
CA GLU A 52 14.64 17.37 2.30
C GLU A 52 14.72 16.79 0.88
N ARG A 53 15.13 15.53 0.73
CA ARG A 53 15.14 14.82 -0.56
C ARG A 53 13.75 14.77 -1.19
N LEU A 54 12.73 14.40 -0.38
CA LEU A 54 11.36 14.36 -0.84
C LEU A 54 10.84 15.74 -1.26
N ASP A 55 11.18 16.78 -0.50
CA ASP A 55 10.83 18.18 -0.80
C ASP A 55 11.46 18.63 -2.14
N ALA A 56 12.74 18.31 -2.35
CA ALA A 56 13.46 18.61 -3.57
C ALA A 56 12.84 17.90 -4.80
N ILE A 57 12.44 16.63 -4.66
CA ILE A 57 11.73 15.87 -5.69
C ILE A 57 10.44 16.60 -6.11
N TYR A 58 9.60 17.00 -5.14
CA TYR A 58 8.33 17.69 -5.41
C TYR A 58 8.51 19.15 -5.86
N ALA A 59 9.65 19.77 -5.56
CA ALA A 59 10.03 21.07 -6.10
C ALA A 59 10.59 20.99 -7.54
N GLY A 60 10.67 19.79 -8.14
CA GLY A 60 11.23 19.57 -9.47
C GLY A 60 12.75 19.73 -9.56
N ARG A 61 13.43 19.65 -8.43
CA ARG A 61 14.90 19.79 -8.30
C ARG A 61 15.47 18.63 -7.48
N PRO A 62 15.26 17.35 -7.91
CA PRO A 62 15.75 16.19 -7.17
C PRO A 62 17.26 16.28 -6.99
N MET A 63 17.76 15.72 -5.88
CA MET A 63 19.19 15.63 -5.64
C MET A 63 19.89 14.77 -6.71
N ALA A 64 21.21 14.84 -6.81
CA ALA A 64 22.02 14.06 -7.75
C ALA A 64 22.15 12.58 -7.31
N ILE A 65 21.02 11.98 -6.92
CA ILE A 65 20.86 10.59 -6.52
C ILE A 65 19.97 9.94 -7.59
N ALA A 66 20.41 8.82 -8.15
CA ALA A 66 19.72 8.19 -9.30
C ALA A 66 18.26 7.82 -8.96
N GLU A 67 18.02 7.31 -7.75
CA GLU A 67 16.69 6.93 -7.29
C GLU A 67 15.76 8.14 -7.08
N ASP A 68 16.30 9.28 -6.63
CA ASP A 68 15.53 10.52 -6.47
C ASP A 68 15.12 11.08 -7.83
N GLN A 69 16.05 11.08 -8.79
CA GLN A 69 15.79 11.54 -10.16
C GLN A 69 14.76 10.65 -10.87
N ALA A 70 14.88 9.33 -10.71
CA ALA A 70 13.93 8.37 -11.25
C ALA A 70 12.54 8.53 -10.60
N PHE A 71 12.47 8.66 -9.28
CA PHE A 71 11.21 8.86 -8.57
C PHE A 71 10.56 10.20 -8.92
N ALA A 72 11.33 11.27 -9.11
CA ALA A 72 10.81 12.57 -9.57
C ALA A 72 10.08 12.46 -10.92
N GLN A 73 10.59 11.63 -11.85
CA GLN A 73 9.89 11.34 -13.10
C GLN A 73 8.56 10.61 -12.86
N VAL A 74 8.53 9.62 -11.95
CA VAL A 74 7.30 8.91 -11.58
C VAL A 74 6.30 9.87 -10.97
N VAL A 75 6.72 10.73 -10.03
CA VAL A 75 5.88 11.74 -9.37
C VAL A 75 5.23 12.66 -10.41
N SER A 76 6.03 13.23 -11.30
CA SER A 76 5.56 14.16 -12.33
C SER A 76 4.61 13.46 -13.32
N LYS A 77 5.02 12.32 -13.89
CA LYS A 77 4.27 11.58 -14.92
C LYS A 77 2.93 11.06 -14.40
N HIS A 78 2.89 10.56 -13.17
CA HIS A 78 1.70 9.92 -12.59
C HIS A 78 0.94 10.84 -11.62
N ARG A 79 1.43 12.08 -11.41
CA ARG A 79 0.85 13.07 -10.49
C ARG A 79 0.65 12.50 -9.09
N LEU A 80 1.71 11.89 -8.54
CA LEU A 80 1.65 11.28 -7.21
C LEU A 80 1.53 12.39 -6.15
N PRO A 81 0.50 12.38 -5.30
CA PRO A 81 0.37 13.37 -4.23
C PRO A 81 1.45 13.19 -3.16
N LYS A 82 2.10 14.29 -2.76
CA LYS A 82 3.19 14.31 -1.77
C LYS A 82 2.82 13.68 -0.42
N ARG A 83 1.54 13.79 -0.03
CA ARG A 83 1.03 13.22 1.22
C ARG A 83 1.24 11.72 1.34
N ILE A 84 1.30 10.98 0.21
CA ILE A 84 1.46 9.52 0.25
C ILE A 84 2.91 9.14 0.62
N PRO A 85 3.97 9.57 -0.09
CA PRO A 85 5.34 9.27 0.35
C PRO A 85 5.72 9.95 1.66
N LEU A 86 5.12 11.08 2.06
CA LEU A 86 5.28 11.63 3.40
C LEU A 86 4.78 10.65 4.48
N ALA A 87 3.64 10.01 4.26
CA ALA A 87 3.15 9.00 5.20
C ALA A 87 4.08 7.77 5.27
N LEU A 88 4.79 7.43 4.20
CA LEU A 88 5.84 6.40 4.25
C LEU A 88 6.97 6.81 5.20
N LEU A 89 7.47 8.04 5.08
CA LEU A 89 8.49 8.56 5.97
C LEU A 89 8.02 8.61 7.43
N GLU A 90 6.75 8.99 7.67
CA GLU A 90 6.15 8.91 9.02
C GLU A 90 6.20 7.49 9.59
N GLY A 91 5.97 6.46 8.76
CA GLY A 91 6.12 5.06 9.18
C GLY A 91 7.54 4.71 9.59
N PHE A 92 8.55 5.22 8.89
CA PHE A 92 9.96 5.06 9.26
C PHE A 92 10.32 5.81 10.54
N GLU A 93 9.73 6.99 10.77
CA GLU A 93 9.87 7.70 12.05
C GLU A 93 9.32 6.89 13.23
N TRP A 94 8.22 6.15 13.02
CA TRP A 94 7.68 5.26 14.05
C TRP A 94 8.65 4.11 14.40
N ASP A 95 9.35 3.55 13.40
CA ASP A 95 10.39 2.56 13.62
C ASP A 95 11.59 3.16 14.38
N ALA A 96 11.99 4.39 14.01
CA ALA A 96 13.02 5.15 14.69
C ALA A 96 12.75 5.36 16.18
N GLN A 97 11.50 5.64 16.51
CA GLN A 97 11.03 5.87 17.87
C GLN A 97 10.83 4.56 18.67
N GLY A 98 11.04 3.42 18.05
CA GLY A 98 10.82 2.12 18.67
C GLY A 98 9.36 1.90 19.08
N ARG A 99 8.42 2.42 18.27
CA ARG A 99 6.99 2.40 18.58
C ARG A 99 6.48 0.97 18.82
N ARG A 100 5.62 0.81 19.82
CA ARG A 100 4.95 -0.44 20.19
C ARG A 100 3.47 -0.37 19.80
N TYR A 101 2.88 -1.49 19.45
CA TYR A 101 1.50 -1.58 18.97
C TYR A 101 0.67 -2.38 19.96
N GLU A 102 -0.35 -1.75 20.55
CA GLU A 102 -1.20 -2.39 21.54
C GLU A 102 -2.21 -3.35 20.89
N THR A 103 -2.78 -2.96 19.74
CA THR A 103 -3.85 -3.70 19.07
C THR A 103 -3.52 -3.98 17.60
N LEU A 104 -4.30 -4.85 16.95
CA LEU A 104 -4.19 -5.09 15.51
C LEU A 104 -4.47 -3.81 14.71
N GLU A 105 -5.41 -2.99 15.15
CA GLU A 105 -5.76 -1.74 14.48
C GLU A 105 -4.55 -0.80 14.45
N SER A 106 -3.89 -0.59 15.60
CA SER A 106 -2.68 0.25 15.66
C SER A 106 -1.52 -0.32 14.82
N LEU A 107 -1.42 -1.65 14.72
CA LEU A 107 -0.46 -2.30 13.83
C LEU A 107 -0.85 -2.12 12.36
N CYS A 108 -2.14 -2.11 12.03
CA CYS A 108 -2.62 -1.81 10.68
C CYS A 108 -2.34 -0.34 10.30
N ASP A 109 -2.38 0.60 11.26
CA ASP A 109 -1.98 2.00 11.03
C ASP A 109 -0.51 2.11 10.62
N TYR A 110 0.36 1.34 11.24
CA TYR A 110 1.77 1.21 10.81
C TYR A 110 1.88 0.56 9.43
N GLY A 111 1.23 -0.58 9.22
CA GLY A 111 1.20 -1.27 7.94
C GLY A 111 0.68 -0.40 6.79
N ALA A 112 -0.30 0.49 7.08
CA ALA A 112 -0.81 1.45 6.11
C ALA A 112 0.27 2.46 5.68
N ARG A 113 1.13 2.90 6.62
CA ARG A 113 2.22 3.84 6.35
C ARG A 113 3.35 3.21 5.56
N VAL A 114 3.90 2.09 6.03
CA VAL A 114 5.10 1.50 5.43
C VAL A 114 4.84 0.65 4.18
N ALA A 115 3.60 0.16 3.98
CA ALA A 115 3.28 -0.72 2.85
C ALA A 115 1.98 -0.34 2.12
N GLY A 116 0.96 0.14 2.83
CA GLY A 116 -0.26 0.67 2.21
C GLY A 116 0.03 1.85 1.28
N THR A 117 0.97 2.73 1.65
CA THR A 117 1.49 3.83 0.81
C THR A 117 2.06 3.33 -0.51
N VAL A 118 2.84 2.24 -0.48
CA VAL A 118 3.39 1.61 -1.69
C VAL A 118 2.25 1.07 -2.56
N GLY A 119 1.26 0.43 -1.95
CA GLY A 119 0.04 -0.01 -2.62
C GLY A 119 -0.71 1.14 -3.30
N ALA A 120 -0.87 2.28 -2.62
CA ALA A 120 -1.49 3.48 -3.15
C ALA A 120 -0.71 4.07 -4.34
N MET A 121 0.61 4.24 -4.19
CA MET A 121 1.46 4.76 -5.26
C MET A 121 1.43 3.85 -6.50
N MET A 122 1.53 2.54 -6.32
CA MET A 122 1.42 1.56 -7.40
C MET A 122 0.05 1.61 -8.09
N ALA A 123 -1.03 1.77 -7.33
CA ALA A 123 -2.38 1.91 -7.90
C ALA A 123 -2.50 3.18 -8.75
N LEU A 124 -1.94 4.30 -8.27
CA LEU A 124 -1.89 5.56 -9.03
C LEU A 124 -1.07 5.44 -10.31
N VAL A 125 0.09 4.77 -10.27
CA VAL A 125 0.91 4.45 -11.46
C VAL A 125 0.12 3.65 -12.48
N MET A 126 -0.69 2.68 -12.02
CA MET A 126 -1.56 1.87 -12.89
C MET A 126 -2.85 2.59 -13.32
N GLY A 127 -3.05 3.85 -12.94
CA GLY A 127 -4.17 4.68 -13.37
C GLY A 127 -5.44 4.54 -12.53
N VAL A 128 -5.37 3.94 -11.35
CA VAL A 128 -6.51 3.86 -10.42
C VAL A 128 -6.85 5.25 -9.89
N ARG A 129 -8.14 5.62 -9.97
CA ARG A 129 -8.66 6.91 -9.50
C ARG A 129 -10.01 6.76 -8.78
N GLU A 130 -10.38 5.55 -8.39
CA GLU A 130 -11.61 5.24 -7.68
C GLU A 130 -11.30 4.77 -6.26
N ALA A 131 -12.16 5.14 -5.30
CA ALA A 131 -11.95 4.87 -3.88
C ALA A 131 -11.81 3.37 -3.57
N ARG A 132 -12.67 2.55 -4.17
CA ARG A 132 -12.72 1.11 -3.88
C ARG A 132 -11.45 0.37 -4.31
N PRO A 133 -11.01 0.40 -5.57
CA PRO A 133 -9.77 -0.26 -5.97
C PRO A 133 -8.54 0.34 -5.29
N MET A 134 -8.53 1.64 -4.99
CA MET A 134 -7.47 2.28 -4.21
C MET A 134 -7.38 1.68 -2.80
N ALA A 135 -8.51 1.58 -2.09
CA ALA A 135 -8.57 0.97 -0.77
C ALA A 135 -8.07 -0.48 -0.79
N ARG A 136 -8.46 -1.27 -1.81
CA ARG A 136 -7.99 -2.66 -1.96
C ARG A 136 -6.49 -2.76 -2.24
N ALA A 137 -5.91 -1.81 -2.97
CA ALA A 137 -4.46 -1.75 -3.18
C ALA A 137 -3.71 -1.42 -1.88
N CYS A 138 -4.20 -0.48 -1.07
CA CYS A 138 -3.65 -0.18 0.25
C CYS A 138 -3.75 -1.39 1.19
N GLU A 139 -4.91 -2.06 1.24
CA GLU A 139 -5.11 -3.28 2.05
C GLU A 139 -4.19 -4.43 1.64
N LEU A 140 -3.87 -4.56 0.35
CA LEU A 140 -2.86 -5.52 -0.12
C LEU A 140 -1.48 -5.21 0.48
N GLY A 141 -1.10 -3.94 0.51
CA GLY A 141 0.14 -3.51 1.16
C GLY A 141 0.15 -3.87 2.65
N VAL A 142 -0.92 -3.54 3.38
CA VAL A 142 -1.06 -3.89 4.81
C VAL A 142 -0.96 -5.41 5.00
N ALA A 143 -1.65 -6.23 4.19
CA ALA A 143 -1.57 -7.69 4.27
C ALA A 143 -0.15 -8.22 4.09
N MET A 144 0.59 -7.65 3.14
CA MET A 144 1.99 -8.00 2.91
C MET A 144 2.87 -7.64 4.11
N GLN A 145 2.62 -6.49 4.74
CA GLN A 145 3.37 -6.07 5.93
C GLN A 145 3.07 -6.94 7.15
N LEU A 146 1.80 -7.27 7.40
CA LEU A 146 1.45 -8.22 8.47
C LEU A 146 2.12 -9.58 8.27
N THR A 147 2.24 -10.03 7.00
CA THR A 147 2.96 -11.27 6.66
C THR A 147 4.46 -11.15 6.89
N ASN A 148 5.08 -10.00 6.57
CA ASN A 148 6.49 -9.75 6.86
C ASN A 148 6.74 -9.78 8.37
N ILE A 149 5.91 -9.08 9.15
CA ILE A 149 5.98 -9.08 10.62
C ILE A 149 5.84 -10.51 11.18
N ALA A 150 4.86 -11.27 10.69
CA ALA A 150 4.69 -12.66 11.11
C ALA A 150 5.90 -13.56 10.76
N ARG A 151 6.60 -13.28 9.65
CA ARG A 151 7.79 -14.02 9.21
C ARG A 151 9.04 -13.66 10.02
N ASP A 152 9.15 -12.40 10.39
CA ASP A 152 10.41 -11.83 10.88
C ASP A 152 10.43 -11.64 12.42
N VAL A 153 9.44 -12.21 13.16
CA VAL A 153 9.28 -12.04 14.62
C VAL A 153 10.59 -12.26 15.40
N GLY A 154 11.33 -13.31 15.09
CA GLY A 154 12.59 -13.59 15.79
C GLY A 154 13.72 -12.66 15.39
N GLU A 155 13.77 -12.21 14.13
CA GLU A 155 14.75 -11.25 13.64
C GLU A 155 14.50 -9.88 14.26
N ASP A 156 13.25 -9.41 14.25
CA ASP A 156 12.81 -8.15 14.84
C ASP A 156 13.07 -8.12 16.36
N ALA A 157 12.72 -9.19 17.06
CA ALA A 157 12.93 -9.29 18.50
C ALA A 157 14.42 -9.20 18.89
N ARG A 158 15.31 -9.85 18.14
CA ARG A 158 16.77 -9.75 18.35
C ARG A 158 17.31 -8.33 18.13
N MET A 159 16.61 -7.52 17.31
CA MET A 159 16.90 -6.09 17.13
C MET A 159 16.18 -5.20 18.14
N GLY A 160 15.50 -5.76 19.16
CA GLY A 160 14.73 -5.03 20.15
C GLY A 160 13.40 -4.46 19.62
N ARG A 161 12.94 -4.92 18.46
CA ARG A 161 11.68 -4.49 17.83
C ARG A 161 10.56 -5.48 18.14
N LEU A 162 9.40 -4.98 18.56
CA LEU A 162 8.21 -5.79 18.82
C LEU A 162 7.00 -5.21 18.09
N TYR A 163 6.63 -5.85 16.99
CA TYR A 163 5.46 -5.46 16.17
C TYR A 163 4.19 -6.22 16.55
N LEU A 164 4.30 -7.39 17.21
CA LEU A 164 3.12 -8.17 17.61
C LEU A 164 2.22 -7.34 18.53
N PRO A 165 0.87 -7.39 18.36
CA PRO A 165 -0.05 -6.67 19.23
C PRO A 165 0.14 -7.09 20.70
N ARG A 166 0.46 -6.12 21.56
CA ARG A 166 0.79 -6.39 22.97
C ARG A 166 -0.40 -6.96 23.74
N THR A 167 -1.62 -6.57 23.38
CA THR A 167 -2.84 -7.16 23.97
C THR A 167 -2.91 -8.65 23.69
N TRP A 168 -2.55 -9.10 22.48
CA TRP A 168 -2.59 -10.52 22.14
C TRP A 168 -1.54 -11.34 22.90
N LEU A 169 -0.36 -10.76 23.15
CA LEU A 169 0.66 -11.42 23.98
C LEU A 169 0.16 -11.59 25.43
N ARG A 170 -0.47 -10.55 26.00
CA ARG A 170 -1.03 -10.63 27.35
C ARG A 170 -2.22 -11.59 27.44
N GLU A 171 -3.08 -11.64 26.41
CA GLU A 171 -4.17 -12.63 26.32
C GLU A 171 -3.67 -14.07 26.34
N GLU A 172 -2.45 -14.30 25.82
CA GLU A 172 -1.77 -15.59 25.84
C GLU A 172 -0.91 -15.81 27.10
N GLY A 173 -0.98 -14.90 28.08
CA GLY A 173 -0.25 -15.00 29.35
C GLY A 173 1.21 -14.57 29.29
N LEU A 174 1.65 -13.90 28.21
CA LEU A 174 3.00 -13.39 28.07
C LEU A 174 3.08 -11.92 28.45
N ASP A 175 4.07 -11.54 29.28
CA ASP A 175 4.47 -10.14 29.40
C ASP A 175 5.27 -9.72 28.16
N PRO A 176 4.83 -8.70 27.39
CA PRO A 176 5.47 -8.34 26.15
C PRO A 176 6.92 -7.86 26.28
N ASP A 177 7.24 -7.15 27.36
CA ASP A 177 8.56 -6.57 27.56
C ASP A 177 9.54 -7.64 28.09
N ALA A 178 9.07 -8.51 29.00
CA ALA A 178 9.84 -9.67 29.46
C ALA A 178 10.14 -10.65 28.32
N TRP A 179 9.15 -10.91 27.46
CA TRP A 179 9.35 -11.75 26.27
C TRP A 179 10.36 -11.15 25.32
N LEU A 180 10.28 -9.84 25.04
CA LEU A 180 11.23 -9.16 24.14
C LEU A 180 12.65 -9.15 24.68
N ALA A 181 12.83 -9.08 26.01
CA ALA A 181 14.15 -9.16 26.62
C ALA A 181 14.80 -10.55 26.46
N ASN A 182 14.01 -11.62 26.32
CA ASN A 182 14.48 -12.98 26.09
C ASN A 182 13.56 -13.73 25.11
N PRO A 183 13.63 -13.43 23.81
CA PRO A 183 12.71 -13.98 22.81
C PRO A 183 12.85 -15.50 22.72
N SER A 184 11.77 -16.20 22.92
CA SER A 184 11.72 -17.66 22.82
C SER A 184 10.47 -18.13 22.13
N PHE A 185 10.57 -19.27 21.44
CA PHE A 185 9.42 -19.91 20.83
C PHE A 185 8.64 -20.70 21.87
N GLY A 186 7.31 -20.57 21.81
CA GLY A 186 6.37 -21.32 22.61
C GLY A 186 5.00 -21.38 21.93
N PRO A 187 4.08 -22.23 22.42
CA PRO A 187 2.73 -22.34 21.85
C PRO A 187 1.95 -21.01 21.92
N GLU A 188 2.28 -20.14 22.88
CA GLU A 188 1.68 -18.81 23.04
C GLU A 188 2.02 -17.92 21.85
N ILE A 189 3.30 -17.81 21.50
CA ILE A 189 3.78 -17.05 20.34
C ILE A 189 3.24 -17.66 19.05
N ALA A 190 3.19 -18.99 18.93
CA ALA A 190 2.61 -19.65 17.77
C ALA A 190 1.15 -19.24 17.54
N ARG A 191 0.33 -19.13 18.62
CA ARG A 191 -1.06 -18.66 18.50
C ARG A 191 -1.16 -17.20 18.08
N VAL A 192 -0.31 -16.32 18.62
CA VAL A 192 -0.27 -14.90 18.20
C VAL A 192 0.12 -14.76 16.74
N VAL A 193 1.16 -15.47 16.26
CA VAL A 193 1.58 -15.48 14.86
C VAL A 193 0.48 -16.03 13.95
N ALA A 194 -0.20 -17.12 14.35
CA ALA A 194 -1.32 -17.67 13.61
C ALA A 194 -2.49 -16.69 13.48
N ARG A 195 -2.80 -15.96 14.56
CA ARG A 195 -3.84 -14.91 14.58
C ARG A 195 -3.48 -13.76 13.65
N LEU A 196 -2.22 -13.33 13.64
CA LEU A 196 -1.72 -12.28 12.74
C LEU A 196 -1.83 -12.70 11.26
N LEU A 197 -1.43 -13.92 10.93
CA LEU A 197 -1.57 -14.46 9.58
C LEU A 197 -3.02 -14.63 9.14
N SER A 198 -3.93 -14.96 10.07
CA SER A 198 -5.38 -15.00 9.78
C SER A 198 -5.91 -13.60 9.40
N ALA A 199 -5.46 -12.55 10.09
CA ALA A 199 -5.79 -11.17 9.73
C ALA A 199 -5.23 -10.79 8.35
N ALA A 200 -3.97 -11.13 8.06
CA ALA A 200 -3.37 -10.92 6.74
C ALA A 200 -4.14 -11.65 5.64
N ASP A 201 -4.53 -12.91 5.85
CA ASP A 201 -5.32 -13.69 4.90
C ASP A 201 -6.70 -13.09 4.60
N ALA A 202 -7.35 -12.52 5.62
CA ALA A 202 -8.61 -11.79 5.42
C ALA A 202 -8.42 -10.58 4.48
N LEU A 203 -7.33 -9.83 4.64
CA LEU A 203 -6.98 -8.70 3.78
C LEU A 203 -6.60 -9.16 2.37
N TYR A 204 -5.85 -10.25 2.20
CA TYR A 204 -5.55 -10.82 0.88
C TYR A 204 -6.81 -11.19 0.12
N ARG A 205 -7.80 -11.82 0.78
CA ARG A 205 -9.09 -12.15 0.14
C ARG A 205 -9.86 -10.90 -0.30
N ARG A 206 -9.83 -9.85 0.51
CA ARG A 206 -10.51 -8.58 0.20
C ARG A 206 -9.80 -7.83 -0.93
N SER A 207 -8.48 -7.82 -0.94
CA SER A 207 -7.68 -7.11 -1.95
C SER A 207 -7.87 -7.67 -3.38
N GLU A 208 -8.23 -8.94 -3.53
CA GLU A 208 -8.53 -9.53 -4.84
C GLU A 208 -9.64 -8.80 -5.59
N GLU A 209 -10.61 -8.22 -4.87
CA GLU A 209 -11.67 -7.43 -5.52
C GLU A 209 -11.12 -6.23 -6.30
N GLY A 210 -10.03 -5.61 -5.80
CA GLY A 210 -9.38 -4.46 -6.44
C GLY A 210 -8.64 -4.80 -7.72
N VAL A 211 -8.15 -6.04 -7.84
CA VAL A 211 -7.34 -6.46 -8.99
C VAL A 211 -8.12 -6.34 -10.30
N TRP A 212 -9.42 -6.58 -10.26
CA TRP A 212 -10.26 -6.56 -11.46
C TRP A 212 -10.48 -5.15 -12.04
N PHE A 213 -10.22 -4.10 -11.26
CA PHE A 213 -10.26 -2.70 -11.73
C PHE A 213 -8.94 -2.28 -12.39
N LEU A 214 -7.86 -3.05 -12.23
CA LEU A 214 -6.57 -2.76 -12.85
C LEU A 214 -6.60 -3.02 -14.36
N PRO A 215 -5.74 -2.33 -15.12
CA PRO A 215 -5.51 -2.68 -16.52
C PRO A 215 -5.22 -4.17 -16.68
N ARG A 216 -5.82 -4.81 -17.68
CA ARG A 216 -5.75 -6.28 -17.85
C ARG A 216 -4.32 -6.81 -17.77
N GLY A 217 -3.35 -6.11 -18.39
CA GLY A 217 -1.95 -6.51 -18.36
C GLY A 217 -1.28 -6.45 -16.98
N CYS A 218 -1.84 -5.71 -16.01
CA CYS A 218 -1.29 -5.60 -14.65
C CYS A 218 -1.82 -6.70 -13.72
N ARG A 219 -3.00 -7.26 -14.00
CA ARG A 219 -3.68 -8.22 -13.12
C ARG A 219 -2.82 -9.45 -12.77
N PRO A 220 -2.15 -10.12 -13.74
CA PRO A 220 -1.31 -11.27 -13.43
C PRO A 220 -0.17 -10.94 -12.46
N ALA A 221 0.45 -9.77 -12.62
CA ALA A 221 1.54 -9.34 -11.76
C ALA A 221 1.09 -9.15 -10.29
N ILE A 222 -0.04 -8.46 -10.11
CA ILE A 222 -0.56 -8.17 -8.77
C ILE A 222 -1.09 -9.44 -8.10
N LEU A 223 -1.78 -10.32 -8.84
CA LEU A 223 -2.20 -11.62 -8.30
C LEU A 223 -1.00 -12.52 -7.97
N ALA A 224 0.03 -12.56 -8.81
CA ALA A 224 1.24 -13.32 -8.51
C ALA A 224 1.92 -12.81 -7.23
N ALA A 225 2.06 -11.49 -7.06
CA ALA A 225 2.58 -10.90 -5.84
C ALA A 225 1.73 -11.31 -4.62
N ARG A 226 0.41 -11.14 -4.69
CA ARG A 226 -0.53 -11.53 -3.65
C ARG A 226 -0.40 -13.01 -3.28
N HIS A 227 -0.34 -13.92 -4.26
CA HIS A 227 -0.24 -15.36 -4.01
C HIS A 227 1.12 -15.74 -3.41
N ILE A 228 2.22 -15.18 -3.91
CA ILE A 228 3.58 -15.44 -3.40
C ILE A 228 3.70 -14.97 -1.95
N TYR A 229 3.15 -13.81 -1.59
CA TYR A 229 3.19 -13.33 -0.22
C TYR A 229 2.28 -14.16 0.72
N ALA A 230 1.09 -14.54 0.28
CA ALA A 230 0.23 -15.44 1.05
C ALA A 230 0.88 -16.83 1.26
N ASP A 231 1.71 -17.29 0.32
CA ASP A 231 2.48 -18.53 0.49
C ASP A 231 3.53 -18.42 1.60
N ILE A 232 4.09 -17.24 1.88
CA ILE A 232 4.97 -17.05 3.05
C ILE A 232 4.22 -17.44 4.33
N GLY A 233 2.98 -16.97 4.50
CA GLY A 233 2.14 -17.36 5.65
C GLY A 233 1.90 -18.88 5.73
N ARG A 234 1.71 -19.54 4.58
CA ARG A 234 1.57 -21.02 4.56
C ARG A 234 2.86 -21.74 4.95
N GLU A 235 4.03 -21.24 4.53
CA GLU A 235 5.33 -21.78 4.96
C GLU A 235 5.52 -21.63 6.48
N ILE A 236 5.13 -20.47 7.05
CA ILE A 236 5.15 -20.24 8.51
C ILE A 236 4.22 -21.25 9.21
N GLY A 237 2.99 -21.43 8.69
CA GLY A 237 2.06 -22.42 9.21
C GLY A 237 2.59 -23.85 9.15
N SER A 238 3.28 -24.23 8.05
CA SER A 238 3.91 -25.53 7.90
C SER A 238 5.05 -25.75 8.90
N ALA A 239 5.70 -24.67 9.34
CA ALA A 239 6.71 -24.67 10.42
C ALA A 239 6.08 -24.52 11.82
N ARG A 240 4.77 -24.82 12.00
CA ARG A 240 4.03 -24.69 13.25
C ARG A 240 4.09 -23.27 13.84
N PHE A 241 4.11 -22.26 12.97
CA PHE A 241 4.21 -20.84 13.31
C PHE A 241 5.49 -20.45 14.06
N ASN A 242 6.55 -21.24 13.96
CA ASN A 242 7.85 -20.90 14.54
C ASN A 242 8.61 -19.94 13.64
N SER A 243 8.41 -18.65 13.88
CA SER A 243 9.14 -17.54 13.23
C SER A 243 10.25 -16.96 14.14
N ILE A 244 10.56 -17.63 15.26
CA ILE A 244 11.66 -17.23 16.17
C ILE A 244 12.97 -17.87 15.70
N ASP A 245 12.97 -19.19 15.48
CA ASP A 245 14.17 -19.95 15.14
C ASP A 245 14.39 -20.04 13.64
N HIS A 246 13.32 -19.87 12.86
CA HIS A 246 13.35 -20.08 11.41
C HIS A 246 12.63 -18.94 10.67
N ARG A 247 13.30 -18.44 9.62
CA ARG A 247 12.70 -17.50 8.68
C ARG A 247 12.13 -18.24 7.48
N ALA A 248 10.82 -18.16 7.29
CA ALA A 248 10.11 -18.83 6.20
C ALA A 248 10.47 -18.25 4.82
N HIS A 249 10.66 -19.13 3.84
CA HIS A 249 10.96 -18.77 2.45
C HIS A 249 10.12 -19.57 1.46
N VAL A 250 9.56 -18.86 0.47
CA VAL A 250 8.87 -19.52 -0.66
C VAL A 250 9.90 -19.93 -1.69
N SER A 251 9.90 -21.22 -2.05
CA SER A 251 10.83 -21.77 -3.04
C SER A 251 10.59 -21.20 -4.45
N GLY A 252 11.62 -21.18 -5.29
CA GLY A 252 11.52 -20.74 -6.68
C GLY A 252 10.45 -21.47 -7.48
N ARG A 253 10.30 -22.80 -7.26
CA ARG A 253 9.27 -23.61 -7.90
C ARG A 253 7.85 -23.15 -7.52
N LYS A 254 7.60 -22.87 -6.21
CA LYS A 254 6.31 -22.35 -5.75
C LYS A 254 6.03 -20.97 -6.35
N LYS A 255 7.03 -20.07 -6.39
CA LYS A 255 6.89 -18.76 -7.03
C LYS A 255 6.50 -18.89 -8.51
N LEU A 256 7.16 -19.77 -9.26
CA LEU A 256 6.84 -20.02 -10.67
C LEU A 256 5.41 -20.55 -10.84
N ALA A 257 5.00 -21.50 -10.00
CA ALA A 257 3.64 -22.02 -10.01
C ALA A 257 2.59 -20.93 -9.75
N ARG A 258 2.84 -20.00 -8.80
CA ARG A 258 1.94 -18.86 -8.54
C ARG A 258 1.90 -17.87 -9.69
N ILE A 259 3.01 -17.62 -10.36
CA ILE A 259 3.06 -16.83 -11.58
C ILE A 259 2.20 -17.48 -12.66
N ALA A 260 2.41 -18.76 -12.95
CA ALA A 260 1.60 -19.50 -13.94
C ALA A 260 0.10 -19.48 -13.61
N GLN A 261 -0.27 -19.71 -12.35
CA GLN A 261 -1.65 -19.65 -11.86
C GLN A 261 -2.30 -18.28 -12.07
N SER A 262 -1.51 -17.20 -12.06
CA SER A 262 -2.01 -15.82 -12.18
C SER A 262 -2.21 -15.37 -13.63
N LEU A 263 -1.60 -16.04 -14.62
CA LEU A 263 -1.68 -15.65 -16.03
C LEU A 263 -3.11 -15.58 -16.60
N PRO A 264 -4.04 -16.51 -16.28
CA PRO A 264 -5.40 -16.46 -16.81
C PRO A 264 -6.18 -15.20 -16.43
N ALA A 265 -5.76 -14.47 -15.39
CA ALA A 265 -6.39 -13.21 -14.97
C ALA A 265 -6.35 -12.11 -16.05
N PHE A 266 -5.49 -12.26 -17.06
CA PHE A 266 -5.49 -11.38 -18.23
C PHE A 266 -6.80 -11.51 -19.04
N LEU A 267 -7.37 -12.72 -19.12
CA LEU A 267 -8.54 -13.05 -19.96
C LEU A 267 -9.86 -13.05 -19.19
N VAL A 268 -9.83 -13.24 -17.87
CA VAL A 268 -11.04 -13.41 -17.05
C VAL A 268 -11.77 -12.09 -16.86
N ALA A 269 -13.11 -12.14 -16.98
CA ALA A 269 -13.97 -11.00 -16.65
C ALA A 269 -13.99 -10.71 -15.14
N PRO A 270 -14.18 -9.44 -14.74
CA PRO A 270 -14.24 -9.08 -13.34
C PRO A 270 -15.41 -9.78 -12.62
N ARG A 271 -15.15 -10.28 -11.42
CA ARG A 271 -16.21 -10.77 -10.53
C ARG A 271 -16.83 -9.57 -9.81
N LEU A 272 -18.14 -9.65 -9.55
CA LEU A 272 -18.83 -8.61 -8.78
C LEU A 272 -18.23 -8.51 -7.37
N PRO A 273 -17.95 -7.30 -6.94
CA PRO A 273 -17.35 -7.04 -5.63
C PRO A 273 -18.30 -7.42 -4.48
N ARG A 274 -17.76 -8.00 -3.40
CA ARG A 274 -18.53 -8.42 -2.22
C ARG A 274 -18.88 -7.32 -1.24
N GLY A 275 -18.46 -6.07 -1.47
CA GLY A 275 -18.88 -4.91 -0.67
C GLY A 275 -18.29 -4.83 0.73
N HIS A 276 -17.11 -5.41 1.01
CA HIS A 276 -16.45 -5.27 2.30
C HIS A 276 -16.10 -3.80 2.59
N LYS A 277 -16.36 -3.35 3.83
CA LYS A 277 -15.91 -2.02 4.29
C LYS A 277 -14.38 -1.99 4.29
N PRO A 278 -13.73 -0.94 3.75
CA PRO A 278 -12.28 -0.78 3.85
C PRO A 278 -11.79 -0.70 5.29
N LEU A 279 -10.51 -1.03 5.51
CA LEU A 279 -9.85 -0.74 6.79
C LEU A 279 -9.91 0.77 7.07
N GLU A 280 -10.08 1.12 8.33
CA GLU A 280 -10.04 2.53 8.75
C GLU A 280 -8.65 3.12 8.57
N SER A 281 -7.63 2.36 8.93
CA SER A 281 -6.22 2.73 8.84
C SER A 281 -5.73 3.15 7.45
N ILE A 282 -6.47 2.85 6.37
CA ILE A 282 -6.09 3.27 5.00
C ILE A 282 -6.91 4.45 4.46
N HIS A 283 -7.89 4.97 5.19
CA HIS A 283 -8.77 6.03 4.70
C HIS A 283 -7.97 7.27 4.29
N PHE A 284 -7.01 7.69 5.12
CA PHE A 284 -6.16 8.84 4.83
C PHE A 284 -5.35 8.69 3.52
N LEU A 285 -4.99 7.46 3.12
CA LEU A 285 -4.29 7.22 1.86
C LEU A 285 -5.22 7.41 0.65
N VAL A 286 -6.47 6.97 0.76
CA VAL A 286 -7.47 7.18 -0.30
C VAL A 286 -7.75 8.67 -0.47
N GLU A 287 -7.91 9.40 0.64
CA GLU A 287 -8.08 10.86 0.64
C GLU A 287 -6.84 11.58 0.13
N ALA A 288 -5.64 11.16 0.56
CA ALA A 288 -4.37 11.71 0.08
C ALA A 288 -4.20 11.54 -1.44
N ALA A 289 -4.77 10.49 -2.02
CA ALA A 289 -4.82 10.28 -3.47
C ALA A 289 -5.80 11.23 -4.20
N GLY A 290 -6.48 12.13 -3.47
CA GLY A 290 -7.50 13.03 -4.03
C GLY A 290 -8.82 12.33 -4.36
N ILE A 291 -9.11 11.21 -3.70
CA ILE A 291 -10.28 10.37 -3.96
C ILE A 291 -11.19 10.40 -2.72
N SER A 292 -12.45 10.80 -2.89
CA SER A 292 -13.41 10.82 -1.78
C SER A 292 -13.88 9.41 -1.41
N MET A 293 -13.83 9.07 -0.13
CA MET A 293 -14.39 7.83 0.42
C MET A 293 -15.92 7.79 0.34
N ALA A 294 -16.58 8.94 0.23
CA ALA A 294 -18.04 9.02 0.01
C ALA A 294 -18.51 8.37 -1.31
N GLN A 295 -17.58 8.07 -2.22
CA GLN A 295 -17.87 7.35 -3.48
C GLN A 295 -17.98 5.82 -3.31
N LEU A 296 -17.82 5.30 -2.09
CA LEU A 296 -18.02 3.86 -1.84
C LEU A 296 -19.53 3.54 -1.87
N PRO A 297 -19.96 2.51 -2.63
CA PRO A 297 -21.37 2.17 -2.70
C PRO A 297 -21.89 1.74 -1.32
N PRO A 298 -23.12 2.18 -0.97
CA PRO A 298 -23.76 1.88 0.31
C PRO A 298 -24.04 0.37 0.50
N ARG A 299 -24.14 -0.06 1.75
CA ARG A 299 -24.33 -1.48 2.14
C ARG A 299 -25.77 -1.98 1.98
N SER A 300 -26.77 -1.13 2.15
CA SER A 300 -28.20 -1.46 2.08
C SER A 300 -28.84 -0.97 0.78
N VAL A 301 -30.01 -1.50 0.46
CA VAL A 301 -30.78 -1.06 -0.72
C VAL A 301 -31.20 0.42 -0.56
N SER A 302 -31.56 0.84 0.66
CA SER A 302 -31.91 2.23 0.96
C SER A 302 -30.69 3.18 0.84
N GLU A 303 -29.51 2.75 1.30
CA GLU A 303 -28.28 3.49 1.13
C GLU A 303 -27.82 3.55 -0.34
N LYS A 304 -28.11 2.50 -1.14
CA LYS A 304 -27.84 2.50 -2.59
C LYS A 304 -28.67 3.54 -3.32
N VAL A 305 -29.92 3.71 -2.92
CA VAL A 305 -30.82 4.74 -3.50
C VAL A 305 -30.34 6.14 -3.12
N GLY A 306 -30.01 6.38 -1.84
CA GLY A 306 -29.43 7.63 -1.38
C GLY A 306 -28.15 7.98 -2.13
N TRP A 307 -27.22 7.03 -2.24
CA TRP A 307 -25.95 7.21 -2.98
C TRP A 307 -26.18 7.51 -4.47
N MET A 308 -27.13 6.84 -5.14
CA MET A 308 -27.47 7.14 -6.52
C MET A 308 -27.99 8.58 -6.68
N VAL A 309 -28.84 9.05 -5.76
CA VAL A 309 -29.34 10.41 -5.77
C VAL A 309 -28.21 11.42 -5.60
N ASP A 310 -27.31 11.22 -4.62
CA ASP A 310 -26.14 12.07 -4.39
C ASP A 310 -25.19 12.08 -5.60
N LEU A 311 -24.99 10.91 -6.24
CA LEU A 311 -24.18 10.80 -7.44
C LEU A 311 -24.78 11.59 -8.61
N PHE A 312 -26.11 11.52 -8.80
CA PHE A 312 -26.80 12.30 -9.83
C PHE A 312 -26.70 13.81 -9.56
N ILE A 313 -26.89 14.25 -8.30
CA ILE A 313 -26.74 15.65 -7.91
C ILE A 313 -25.30 16.12 -8.20
N THR A 314 -24.29 15.35 -7.80
CA THR A 314 -22.87 15.69 -8.03
C THR A 314 -22.53 15.76 -9.53
N LEU A 315 -23.10 14.88 -10.34
CA LEU A 315 -22.90 14.87 -11.80
C LEU A 315 -23.60 16.08 -12.45
N GLU A 316 -24.77 16.46 -11.96
CA GLU A 316 -25.54 17.61 -12.46
C GLU A 316 -24.86 18.94 -12.13
N GLU A 317 -24.31 19.09 -10.91
CA GLU A 317 -23.51 20.24 -10.52
C GLU A 317 -22.23 20.39 -11.37
N ARG A 318 -21.54 19.28 -11.65
CA ARG A 318 -20.39 19.30 -12.57
C ARG A 318 -20.77 19.67 -13.99
N HIS A 319 -21.93 19.21 -14.47
CA HIS A 319 -22.44 19.53 -15.80
C HIS A 319 -22.83 21.01 -15.91
N GLN A 320 -23.46 21.59 -14.87
CA GLN A 320 -23.81 23.01 -14.80
C GLN A 320 -22.57 23.90 -14.72
N SER A 321 -21.53 23.49 -13.92
CA SER A 321 -20.25 24.20 -13.85
C SER A 321 -19.53 24.24 -15.21
N MET A 322 -19.55 23.14 -15.95
CA MET A 322 -18.96 23.10 -17.31
C MET A 322 -19.76 23.90 -18.33
N ARG A 323 -21.09 23.98 -18.20
CA ARG A 323 -21.94 24.87 -19.03
C ARG A 323 -21.71 26.32 -18.71
N GLY A 324 -21.60 26.71 -17.44
CA GLY A 324 -21.31 28.08 -17.00
C GLY A 324 -19.95 28.59 -17.56
N MET A 325 -18.90 27.73 -17.58
CA MET A 325 -17.63 28.10 -18.18
C MET A 325 -17.68 28.27 -19.72
N ARG A 326 -18.54 27.52 -20.41
CA ARG A 326 -18.74 27.69 -21.87
C ARG A 326 -19.52 28.96 -22.24
N HIS A 327 -20.44 29.42 -21.41
CA HIS A 327 -21.20 30.67 -21.65
C HIS A 327 -20.39 31.91 -21.26
N GLY A 328 -19.50 31.83 -20.26
CA GLY A 328 -18.60 32.92 -19.88
C GLY A 328 -17.50 33.23 -20.89
N SER A 329 -17.14 32.27 -21.75
CA SER A 329 -16.12 32.45 -22.82
C SER A 329 -16.71 33.07 -24.10
N ILE A 330 -18.03 32.97 -24.33
CA ILE A 330 -18.69 33.52 -25.55
C ILE A 330 -19.01 35.02 -25.38
N GLN A 331 -19.21 35.50 -24.14
CA GLN A 331 -19.48 36.93 -23.91
C GLN A 331 -18.23 37.84 -23.93
N ARG A 332 -17.02 37.30 -23.90
CA ARG A 332 -15.77 38.09 -23.97
C ARG A 332 -15.24 38.34 -25.39
N THR A 333 -15.86 37.76 -26.43
CA THR A 333 -15.40 37.89 -27.82
C THR A 333 -16.26 38.83 -28.68
N THR A 334 -17.36 39.42 -28.16
CA THR A 334 -18.23 40.32 -28.92
C THR A 334 -18.18 41.79 -28.49
N GLY A 335 -17.24 42.18 -27.60
CA GLY A 335 -17.14 43.53 -27.01
C GLY A 335 -16.07 44.45 -27.57
N ASP A 336 -15.34 44.08 -28.68
CA ASP A 336 -14.27 44.94 -29.20
C ASP A 336 -14.32 45.09 -30.73
N ARG A 337 -15.39 45.66 -31.22
CA ARG A 337 -15.48 46.26 -32.60
C ARG A 337 -16.53 47.35 -32.68
N SER A 338 -16.28 48.50 -32.03
CA SER A 338 -16.88 49.78 -32.45
C SER A 338 -16.25 50.92 -31.67
N ARG A 339 -15.13 51.42 -32.09
CA ARG A 339 -14.67 52.84 -31.97
C ARG A 339 -13.40 53.01 -32.82
N GLY A 340 -13.56 53.63 -33.95
CA GLY A 340 -12.46 54.04 -34.82
C GLY A 340 -12.97 54.45 -36.20
N ALA A 341 -13.71 55.55 -36.28
CA ALA A 341 -13.79 56.44 -37.45
C ALA A 341 -14.05 57.84 -36.90
#